data_5f8b13cdefb5a9638e51eeb435e8ad13
#
_entry.id   5f8b13cdefb5a9638e51eeb435e8ad13
#
_cell.length_a   1.000
_cell.length_b   1.000
_cell.length_c   1.000
_cell.angle_alpha   90.00
_cell.angle_beta   90.00
_cell.angle_gamma   90.00
#
_symmetry.space_group_name_H-M   'P 1'
#
loop_
_entity.id
_entity.type
_entity.pdbx_description
1 polymer ?
#
loop_
_entity_poly.entity_id
_entity_poly.type
_entity_poly.pdbx_seq_one_letter_code
_entity_poly.pdbx_strand_id
1 'polypeptide(L)'
;VTTKKLDVLDREAIEKFFQDEGEFDILVNAATGGKRAVGPFLSMDLDGYKASFDKLWGYTNVVRLGTKFLKDNGNIVLVSGTPARKCRPGQIAISSVGGAVEAFARGIAPEILPKRINIVSPGIIDTPMSPLEGAARDEYYKKATSDNLIKRAGTPDEVAKGIIFAIENEFITGTTIDVDGGCIIS
;
A
#
# COMPACT_ATOMS: atom_id res chain seq x y z
N VAL A 1 -19.80 6.79 9.78
CA VAL A 1 -18.96 6.41 8.64
C VAL A 1 -19.82 6.39 7.39
N THR A 2 -19.41 7.15 6.38
CA THR A 2 -20.06 7.18 5.06
C THR A 2 -19.27 6.31 4.10
N THR A 3 -19.93 5.56 3.22
CA THR A 3 -19.30 4.71 2.22
C THR A 3 -19.71 5.16 0.82
N LYS A 4 -18.73 5.25 -0.08
CA LYS A 4 -18.94 5.53 -1.51
C LYS A 4 -18.11 4.55 -2.34
N LYS A 5 -18.69 4.05 -3.45
CA LYS A 5 -17.92 3.27 -4.42
C LYS A 5 -17.12 4.22 -5.30
N LEU A 6 -15.80 4.02 -5.36
CA LEU A 6 -14.90 4.84 -6.16
C LEU A 6 -13.86 3.94 -6.83
N ASP A 7 -13.69 4.09 -8.15
CA ASP A 7 -12.58 3.49 -8.88
C ASP A 7 -11.39 4.46 -8.87
N VAL A 8 -10.28 4.05 -8.32
CA VAL A 8 -9.06 4.87 -8.22
C VAL A 8 -8.39 5.11 -9.58
N LEU A 9 -8.84 4.47 -10.65
CA LEU A 9 -8.39 4.71 -12.01
C LEU A 9 -9.30 5.72 -12.78
N ASP A 10 -10.49 5.98 -12.27
CA ASP A 10 -11.42 6.97 -12.82
C ASP A 10 -11.14 8.37 -12.24
N ARG A 11 -10.39 9.18 -13.00
CA ARG A 11 -9.98 10.52 -12.56
C ARG A 11 -11.14 11.49 -12.39
N GLU A 12 -12.15 11.41 -13.26
CA GLU A 12 -13.31 12.31 -13.20
C GLU A 12 -14.15 12.00 -11.94
N ALA A 13 -14.35 10.70 -11.64
CA ALA A 13 -15.03 10.29 -10.43
C ALA A 13 -14.26 10.68 -9.16
N ILE A 14 -12.92 10.57 -9.16
CA ILE A 14 -12.07 10.99 -8.03
C ILE A 14 -12.15 12.51 -7.83
N GLU A 15 -12.03 13.30 -8.89
CA GLU A 15 -12.08 14.76 -8.80
C GLU A 15 -13.45 15.22 -8.25
N LYS A 16 -14.53 14.67 -8.81
CA LYS A 16 -15.88 14.92 -8.29
C LYS A 16 -16.04 14.50 -6.84
N PHE A 17 -15.51 13.34 -6.46
CA PHE A 17 -15.56 12.88 -5.07
C PHE A 17 -14.95 13.89 -4.10
N PHE A 18 -13.74 14.38 -4.38
CA PHE A 18 -13.08 15.36 -3.51
C PHE A 18 -13.76 16.73 -3.54
N GLN A 19 -14.32 17.15 -4.67
CA GLN A 19 -15.14 18.38 -4.74
C GLN A 19 -16.39 18.29 -3.86
N ASP A 20 -17.06 17.13 -3.87
CA ASP A 20 -18.28 16.91 -3.08
C ASP A 20 -17.99 16.79 -1.56
N GLU A 21 -16.85 16.18 -1.18
CA GLU A 21 -16.47 15.99 0.23
C GLU A 21 -15.82 17.24 0.86
N GLY A 22 -15.16 18.08 0.05
CA GLY A 22 -14.48 19.28 0.54
C GLY A 22 -13.15 18.98 1.25
N GLU A 23 -12.74 19.85 2.16
CA GLU A 23 -11.46 19.75 2.87
C GLU A 23 -11.43 18.61 3.89
N PHE A 24 -10.25 17.97 4.03
CA PHE A 24 -10.01 16.90 4.99
C PHE A 24 -8.58 16.95 5.56
N ASP A 25 -8.34 16.21 6.64
CA ASP A 25 -7.07 16.21 7.38
C ASP A 25 -6.17 15.02 7.01
N ILE A 26 -6.76 13.88 6.67
CA ILE A 26 -6.03 12.61 6.50
C ILE A 26 -6.51 11.88 5.26
N LEU A 27 -5.57 11.44 4.43
CA LEU A 27 -5.79 10.58 3.27
C LEU A 27 -5.06 9.26 3.46
N VAL A 28 -5.79 8.18 3.68
CA VAL A 28 -5.21 6.83 3.67
C VAL A 28 -5.60 6.12 2.38
N ASN A 29 -4.61 5.76 1.56
CA ASN A 29 -4.85 4.98 0.35
C ASN A 29 -4.26 3.58 0.48
N ALA A 30 -5.14 2.61 0.73
CA ALA A 30 -4.84 1.19 0.78
C ALA A 30 -5.48 0.43 -0.40
N ALA A 31 -5.98 1.14 -1.41
CA ALA A 31 -6.59 0.53 -2.58
C ALA A 31 -5.58 -0.34 -3.33
N THR A 32 -6.03 -1.50 -3.77
CA THR A 32 -5.23 -2.38 -4.60
C THR A 32 -5.96 -2.58 -5.91
N GLY A 33 -5.40 -2.07 -6.98
CA GLY A 33 -6.00 -2.17 -8.32
C GLY A 33 -5.42 -3.32 -9.13
N GLY A 34 -6.15 -3.69 -10.18
CA GLY A 34 -5.69 -4.53 -11.27
C GLY A 34 -5.45 -6.00 -10.95
N LYS A 35 -5.19 -6.75 -12.01
CA LYS A 35 -4.73 -8.13 -11.92
C LYS A 35 -3.23 -8.10 -11.60
N ARG A 36 -2.85 -8.72 -10.48
CA ARG A 36 -1.43 -8.84 -10.13
C ARG A 36 -0.82 -10.00 -10.90
N ALA A 37 0.20 -9.72 -11.69
CA ALA A 37 1.00 -10.79 -12.29
C ALA A 37 1.87 -11.46 -11.22
N VAL A 38 1.80 -12.78 -11.18
CA VAL A 38 2.61 -13.63 -10.30
C VAL A 38 3.12 -14.82 -11.11
N GLY A 39 4.30 -15.32 -10.76
CA GLY A 39 4.93 -16.46 -11.43
C GLY A 39 6.32 -16.14 -11.95
N PRO A 40 7.01 -17.12 -12.56
CA PRO A 40 8.37 -16.95 -13.07
C PRO A 40 8.45 -15.83 -14.12
N PHE A 41 9.45 -14.97 -13.99
CA PHE A 41 9.58 -13.78 -14.86
C PHE A 41 9.61 -14.14 -16.36
N LEU A 42 10.35 -15.17 -16.74
CA LEU A 42 10.51 -15.56 -18.15
C LEU A 42 9.24 -16.09 -18.82
N SER A 43 8.24 -16.49 -18.05
CA SER A 43 6.92 -16.94 -18.52
C SER A 43 5.77 -16.05 -18.08
N MET A 44 6.07 -14.93 -17.42
CA MET A 44 5.05 -14.00 -16.93
C MET A 44 4.35 -13.31 -18.10
N ASP A 45 3.03 -13.22 -18.01
CA ASP A 45 2.23 -12.41 -18.93
C ASP A 45 2.60 -10.92 -18.79
N LEU A 46 3.08 -10.31 -19.86
CA LEU A 46 3.52 -8.92 -19.88
C LEU A 46 2.37 -7.93 -19.77
N ASP A 47 1.17 -8.27 -20.25
CA ASP A 47 -0.02 -7.44 -20.06
C ASP A 47 -0.47 -7.47 -18.59
N GLY A 48 -0.41 -8.63 -17.95
CA GLY A 48 -0.61 -8.74 -16.51
C GLY A 48 0.47 -8.02 -15.69
N TYR A 49 1.72 -8.05 -16.14
CA TYR A 49 2.79 -7.24 -15.54
C TYR A 49 2.46 -5.75 -15.61
N LYS A 50 2.09 -5.25 -16.79
CA LYS A 50 1.67 -3.86 -17.01
C LYS A 50 0.47 -3.48 -16.14
N ALA A 51 -0.57 -4.32 -16.11
CA ALA A 51 -1.77 -4.10 -15.31
C ALA A 51 -1.47 -4.06 -13.79
N SER A 52 -0.40 -4.71 -13.33
CA SER A 52 0.02 -4.63 -11.92
C SER A 52 0.36 -3.18 -11.50
N PHE A 53 0.73 -2.30 -12.45
CA PHE A 53 1.02 -0.89 -12.19
C PHE A 53 -0.23 -0.03 -11.99
N ASP A 54 -1.44 -0.56 -12.20
CA ASP A 54 -2.70 0.15 -11.91
C ASP A 54 -2.77 0.59 -10.44
N LYS A 55 -2.11 -0.14 -9.53
CA LYS A 55 -1.95 0.30 -8.14
C LYS A 55 -1.22 1.63 -8.03
N LEU A 56 -0.09 1.78 -8.72
CA LEU A 56 0.68 3.04 -8.73
C LEU A 56 -0.14 4.17 -9.35
N TRP A 57 -0.82 3.91 -10.47
CA TRP A 57 -1.67 4.90 -11.13
C TRP A 57 -2.84 5.32 -10.24
N GLY A 58 -3.51 4.38 -9.57
CA GLY A 58 -4.56 4.69 -8.60
C GLY A 58 -4.05 5.58 -7.47
N TYR A 59 -2.86 5.28 -6.91
CA TYR A 59 -2.25 6.11 -5.88
C TYR A 59 -1.89 7.51 -6.41
N THR A 60 -1.29 7.58 -7.59
CA THR A 60 -0.94 8.85 -8.24
C THR A 60 -2.19 9.72 -8.47
N ASN A 61 -3.26 9.13 -9.00
CA ASN A 61 -4.52 9.84 -9.24
C ASN A 61 -5.11 10.40 -7.95
N VAL A 62 -5.26 9.54 -6.94
CA VAL A 62 -5.88 9.92 -5.65
C VAL A 62 -5.04 10.98 -4.94
N VAL A 63 -3.72 10.82 -4.89
CA VAL A 63 -2.83 11.81 -4.26
C VAL A 63 -2.84 13.12 -5.05
N ARG A 64 -2.68 13.07 -6.38
CA ARG A 64 -2.62 14.28 -7.23
C ARG A 64 -3.89 15.11 -7.15
N LEU A 65 -5.05 14.45 -7.16
CA LEU A 65 -6.35 15.12 -7.15
C LEU A 65 -6.81 15.50 -5.74
N GLY A 66 -6.52 14.64 -4.75
CA GLY A 66 -6.94 14.85 -3.35
C GLY A 66 -6.09 15.88 -2.59
N THR A 67 -4.80 16.03 -2.92
CA THR A 67 -3.90 16.95 -2.18
C THR A 67 -4.37 18.41 -2.22
N LYS A 68 -5.16 18.81 -3.23
CA LYS A 68 -5.76 20.15 -3.30
C LYS A 68 -6.74 20.43 -2.15
N PHE A 69 -7.39 19.39 -1.64
CA PHE A 69 -8.41 19.45 -0.58
C PHE A 69 -7.86 19.03 0.78
N LEU A 70 -6.62 18.56 0.82
CA LEU A 70 -5.94 18.22 2.05
C LEU A 70 -5.47 19.50 2.74
N LYS A 71 -5.81 19.69 4.01
CA LYS A 71 -5.37 20.85 4.81
C LYS A 71 -3.85 20.93 4.91
N ASP A 72 -3.31 22.11 5.22
CA ASP A 72 -1.87 22.34 5.23
C ASP A 72 -1.09 21.46 6.23
N ASN A 73 -1.68 21.12 7.37
CA ASN A 73 -1.12 20.17 8.32
C ASN A 73 -1.50 18.72 8.03
N GLY A 74 -2.09 18.47 6.87
CA GLY A 74 -2.63 17.16 6.49
C GLY A 74 -1.58 16.09 6.24
N ASN A 75 -2.03 14.84 6.31
CA ASN A 75 -1.19 13.66 6.19
C ASN A 75 -1.73 12.68 5.15
N ILE A 76 -0.83 12.14 4.34
CA ILE A 76 -1.10 11.08 3.39
C ILE A 76 -0.38 9.81 3.84
N VAL A 77 -1.10 8.69 3.89
CA VAL A 77 -0.51 7.37 4.14
C VAL A 77 -0.85 6.42 2.99
N LEU A 78 0.19 5.89 2.34
CA LEU A 78 0.07 4.88 1.29
C LEU A 78 0.44 3.51 1.85
N VAL A 79 -0.18 2.45 1.33
CA VAL A 79 0.15 1.08 1.74
C VAL A 79 0.92 0.37 0.62
N SER A 80 2.21 0.08 0.86
CA SER A 80 3.07 -0.70 -0.04
C SER A 80 3.05 -2.20 0.34
N GLY A 81 4.20 -2.78 0.60
CA GLY A 81 4.41 -4.15 1.08
C GLY A 81 5.86 -4.60 0.97
N THR A 82 6.25 -5.55 1.79
CA THR A 82 7.63 -6.09 1.86
C THR A 82 8.23 -6.52 0.52
N PRO A 83 7.47 -7.02 -0.50
CA PRO A 83 8.06 -7.36 -1.79
C PRO A 83 8.76 -6.19 -2.49
N ALA A 84 8.45 -4.93 -2.15
CA ALA A 84 9.16 -3.76 -2.65
C ALA A 84 10.67 -3.81 -2.39
N ARG A 85 11.08 -4.43 -1.28
CA ARG A 85 12.48 -4.47 -0.81
C ARG A 85 13.03 -5.89 -0.61
N LYS A 86 12.17 -6.88 -0.41
CA LYS A 86 12.53 -8.31 -0.36
C LYS A 86 11.67 -9.09 -1.34
N CYS A 87 12.11 -9.13 -2.60
CA CYS A 87 11.42 -9.84 -3.68
C CYS A 87 11.71 -11.33 -3.61
N ARG A 88 10.67 -12.16 -3.58
CA ARG A 88 10.79 -13.61 -3.75
C ARG A 88 10.60 -13.99 -5.23
N PRO A 89 11.12 -15.14 -5.68
CA PRO A 89 10.83 -15.65 -7.02
C PRO A 89 9.33 -15.62 -7.33
N GLY A 90 8.97 -15.16 -8.51
CA GLY A 90 7.57 -15.03 -8.94
C GLY A 90 6.86 -13.74 -8.49
N GLN A 91 7.51 -12.86 -7.76
CA GLN A 91 6.91 -11.63 -7.24
C GLN A 91 7.41 -10.34 -7.91
N ILE A 92 8.13 -10.44 -9.03
CA ILE A 92 8.80 -9.28 -9.64
C ILE A 92 7.83 -8.12 -9.97
N ALA A 93 6.61 -8.39 -10.45
CA ALA A 93 5.64 -7.34 -10.74
C ALA A 93 5.20 -6.61 -9.47
N ILE A 94 4.89 -7.35 -8.41
CA ILE A 94 4.49 -6.79 -7.11
C ILE A 94 5.65 -5.98 -6.49
N SER A 95 6.88 -6.51 -6.61
CA SER A 95 8.09 -5.84 -6.15
C SER A 95 8.34 -4.52 -6.88
N SER A 96 8.27 -4.54 -8.21
CA SER A 96 8.45 -3.34 -9.04
C SER A 96 7.43 -2.25 -8.70
N VAL A 97 6.16 -2.62 -8.58
CA VAL A 97 5.10 -1.67 -8.20
C VAL A 97 5.31 -1.13 -6.78
N GLY A 98 5.64 -2.00 -5.82
CA GLY A 98 5.91 -1.58 -4.44
C GLY A 98 7.07 -0.59 -4.36
N GLY A 99 8.17 -0.88 -5.06
CA GLY A 99 9.33 0.02 -5.15
C GLY A 99 8.97 1.35 -5.81
N ALA A 100 8.15 1.33 -6.86
CA ALA A 100 7.66 2.54 -7.52
C ALA A 100 6.77 3.39 -6.59
N VAL A 101 5.90 2.78 -5.78
CA VAL A 101 5.09 3.50 -4.76
C VAL A 101 5.98 4.14 -3.71
N GLU A 102 7.03 3.46 -3.24
CA GLU A 102 7.98 4.02 -2.28
C GLU A 102 8.77 5.19 -2.89
N ALA A 103 9.23 5.05 -4.13
CA ALA A 103 9.91 6.13 -4.85
C ALA A 103 9.00 7.33 -5.09
N PHE A 104 7.74 7.09 -5.46
CA PHE A 104 6.73 8.13 -5.66
C PHE A 104 6.53 8.95 -4.39
N ALA A 105 6.30 8.32 -3.24
CA ALA A 105 6.10 9.04 -1.99
C ALA A 105 7.32 9.86 -1.56
N ARG A 106 8.53 9.30 -1.70
CA ARG A 106 9.78 10.06 -1.44
C ARG A 106 9.96 11.25 -2.38
N GLY A 107 9.61 11.05 -3.66
CA GLY A 107 9.79 12.08 -4.69
C GLY A 107 8.86 13.27 -4.50
N ILE A 108 7.58 13.03 -4.13
CA ILE A 108 6.61 14.12 -3.98
C ILE A 108 6.61 14.77 -2.59
N ALA A 109 7.20 14.15 -1.57
CA ALA A 109 7.22 14.70 -0.21
C ALA A 109 7.70 16.17 -0.16
N PRO A 110 8.80 16.56 -0.83
CA PRO A 110 9.23 17.96 -0.83
C PRO A 110 8.33 18.89 -1.63
N GLU A 111 7.52 18.37 -2.58
CA GLU A 111 6.66 19.18 -3.45
C GLU A 111 5.32 19.53 -2.81
N ILE A 112 4.91 18.78 -1.78
CA ILE A 112 3.60 18.96 -1.12
C ILE A 112 3.69 19.60 0.27
N LEU A 113 4.86 20.05 0.68
CA LEU A 113 5.02 20.75 1.96
C LEU A 113 4.01 21.88 2.10
N PRO A 114 3.47 22.14 3.31
CA PRO A 114 3.81 21.50 4.60
C PRO A 114 3.07 20.18 4.87
N LYS A 115 2.30 19.67 3.92
CA LYS A 115 1.64 18.37 4.02
C LYS A 115 2.66 17.24 4.05
N ARG A 116 2.35 16.15 4.76
CA ARG A 116 3.26 15.00 4.92
C ARG A 116 2.73 13.79 4.12
N ILE A 117 3.65 12.95 3.66
CA ILE A 117 3.32 11.68 3.04
C ILE A 117 4.25 10.59 3.53
N ASN A 118 3.70 9.46 3.96
CA ASN A 118 4.47 8.31 4.41
C ASN A 118 3.88 7.01 3.85
N ILE A 119 4.62 5.92 4.01
CA ILE A 119 4.22 4.59 3.56
C ILE A 119 4.20 3.67 4.76
N VAL A 120 3.18 2.80 4.81
CA VAL A 120 3.20 1.60 5.64
C VAL A 120 3.43 0.40 4.74
N SER A 121 4.39 -0.43 5.10
CA SER A 121 4.80 -1.63 4.34
C SER A 121 4.51 -2.88 5.15
N PRO A 122 3.33 -3.51 4.95
CA PRO A 122 3.00 -4.76 5.62
C PRO A 122 3.82 -5.94 5.11
N GLY A 123 4.07 -6.88 6.00
CA GLY A 123 4.53 -8.22 5.66
C GLY A 123 3.39 -9.14 5.23
N ILE A 124 3.45 -10.38 5.71
CA ILE A 124 2.39 -11.36 5.51
C ILE A 124 1.32 -11.12 6.57
N ILE A 125 0.15 -10.68 6.13
CA ILE A 125 -0.98 -10.32 7.00
C ILE A 125 -2.14 -11.27 6.75
N ASP A 126 -2.74 -11.76 7.82
CA ASP A 126 -3.93 -12.61 7.77
C ASP A 126 -5.17 -11.77 7.45
N THR A 127 -5.64 -11.85 6.22
CA THR A 127 -6.76 -11.05 5.71
C THR A 127 -7.69 -11.88 4.80
N PRO A 128 -8.91 -11.42 4.54
CA PRO A 128 -9.81 -12.06 3.56
C PRO A 128 -9.26 -12.12 2.12
N MET A 129 -8.12 -11.51 1.82
CA MET A 129 -7.44 -11.67 0.52
C MET A 129 -6.93 -13.10 0.29
N SER A 130 -6.69 -13.87 1.36
CA SER A 130 -6.42 -15.29 1.24
C SER A 130 -7.75 -16.04 1.10
N PRO A 131 -7.95 -16.84 0.04
CA PRO A 131 -9.15 -17.64 -0.13
C PRO A 131 -9.14 -18.92 0.71
N LEU A 132 -8.05 -19.19 1.44
CA LEU A 132 -7.90 -20.38 2.26
C LEU A 132 -8.66 -20.24 3.58
N GLU A 133 -9.17 -21.35 4.10
CA GLU A 133 -9.91 -21.42 5.35
C GLU A 133 -9.40 -22.57 6.23
N GLY A 134 -9.68 -22.51 7.55
CA GLY A 134 -9.36 -23.54 8.53
C GLY A 134 -7.90 -23.96 8.52
N ALA A 135 -7.66 -25.25 8.68
CA ALA A 135 -6.30 -25.82 8.79
C ALA A 135 -5.39 -25.53 7.58
N ALA A 136 -5.95 -25.43 6.37
CA ALA A 136 -5.19 -25.08 5.18
C ALA A 136 -4.68 -23.62 5.24
N ARG A 137 -5.46 -22.72 5.82
CA ARG A 137 -5.07 -21.33 6.07
C ARG A 137 -3.95 -21.24 7.11
N ASP A 138 -4.08 -21.95 8.21
CA ASP A 138 -3.09 -21.99 9.29
C ASP A 138 -1.75 -22.52 8.78
N GLU A 139 -1.77 -23.64 8.04
CA GLU A 139 -0.57 -24.25 7.47
C GLU A 139 0.10 -23.31 6.45
N TYR A 140 -0.68 -22.64 5.61
CA TYR A 140 -0.16 -21.64 4.67
C TYR A 140 0.59 -20.53 5.38
N TYR A 141 -0.02 -19.90 6.41
CA TYR A 141 0.63 -18.80 7.13
C TYR A 141 1.84 -19.26 7.93
N LYS A 142 1.77 -20.44 8.57
CA LYS A 142 2.91 -21.03 9.26
C LYS A 142 4.10 -21.23 8.33
N LYS A 143 3.86 -21.77 7.12
CA LYS A 143 4.90 -21.96 6.11
C LYS A 143 5.41 -20.63 5.56
N ALA A 144 4.52 -19.71 5.23
CA ALA A 144 4.86 -18.44 4.59
C ALA A 144 5.69 -17.52 5.52
N THR A 145 5.56 -17.68 6.85
CA THR A 145 6.26 -16.89 7.86
C THR A 145 7.39 -17.64 8.58
N SER A 146 7.74 -18.84 8.10
CA SER A 146 8.77 -19.70 8.74
C SER A 146 10.12 -19.02 8.90
N ASP A 147 10.47 -18.15 7.95
CA ASP A 147 11.74 -17.43 7.93
C ASP A 147 11.66 -16.06 8.61
N ASN A 148 10.46 -15.57 8.93
CA ASN A 148 10.31 -14.30 9.64
C ASN A 148 10.89 -14.38 11.06
N LEU A 149 11.34 -13.26 11.60
CA LEU A 149 11.77 -13.20 13.01
C LEU A 149 10.58 -13.44 13.94
N ILE A 150 9.42 -12.86 13.64
CA ILE A 150 8.15 -13.19 14.30
C ILE A 150 7.41 -14.20 13.41
N LYS A 151 7.41 -15.47 13.85
CA LYS A 151 6.97 -16.63 13.06
C LYS A 151 5.45 -16.80 13.06
N ARG A 152 4.72 -15.76 12.70
CA ARG A 152 3.27 -15.78 12.49
C ARG A 152 2.89 -14.72 11.45
N ALA A 153 1.72 -14.82 10.86
CA ALA A 153 1.13 -13.72 10.13
C ALA A 153 0.81 -12.54 11.08
N GLY A 154 0.93 -11.34 10.57
CA GLY A 154 0.40 -10.15 11.24
C GLY A 154 -1.11 -10.07 11.09
N THR A 155 -1.73 -9.18 11.85
CA THR A 155 -3.16 -8.89 11.78
C THR A 155 -3.43 -7.55 11.10
N PRO A 156 -4.64 -7.31 10.55
CA PRO A 156 -5.05 -6.00 10.05
C PRO A 156 -4.88 -4.89 11.09
N ASP A 157 -5.17 -5.18 12.37
CA ASP A 157 -5.03 -4.21 13.47
C ASP A 157 -3.57 -3.81 13.71
N GLU A 158 -2.61 -4.72 13.52
CA GLU A 158 -1.19 -4.39 13.63
C GLU A 158 -0.75 -3.44 12.49
N VAL A 159 -1.28 -3.64 11.29
CA VAL A 159 -1.04 -2.71 10.17
C VAL A 159 -1.72 -1.36 10.41
N ALA A 160 -2.95 -1.36 10.94
CA ALA A 160 -3.67 -0.14 11.29
C ALA A 160 -2.91 0.70 12.34
N LYS A 161 -2.27 0.06 13.32
CA LYS A 161 -1.39 0.75 14.29
C LYS A 161 -0.20 1.44 13.61
N GLY A 162 0.39 0.82 12.58
CA GLY A 162 1.43 1.45 11.78
C GLY A 162 0.92 2.66 11.00
N ILE A 163 -0.30 2.59 10.47
CA ILE A 163 -0.96 3.72 9.79
C ILE A 163 -1.24 4.86 10.79
N ILE A 164 -1.78 4.55 11.96
CA ILE A 164 -2.05 5.52 13.02
C ILE A 164 -0.74 6.19 13.46
N PHE A 165 0.34 5.42 13.66
CA PHE A 165 1.65 5.99 13.96
C PHE A 165 2.13 6.97 12.88
N ALA A 166 1.94 6.63 11.59
CA ALA A 166 2.29 7.54 10.49
C ALA A 166 1.47 8.83 10.50
N ILE A 167 0.21 8.75 10.95
CA ILE A 167 -0.68 9.90 11.07
C ILE A 167 -0.25 10.80 12.23
N GLU A 168 -0.06 10.22 13.42
CA GLU A 168 0.16 10.95 14.69
C GLU A 168 1.59 11.48 14.83
N ASN A 169 2.59 10.84 14.23
CA ASN A 169 3.97 11.31 14.32
C ASN A 169 4.23 12.43 13.31
N GLU A 170 4.21 13.66 13.79
CA GLU A 170 4.37 14.85 12.96
C GLU A 170 5.80 15.07 12.45
N PHE A 171 6.79 14.33 12.96
CA PHE A 171 8.21 14.49 12.60
C PHE A 171 8.69 13.49 11.54
N ILE A 172 7.77 12.83 10.82
CA ILE A 172 8.08 11.90 9.75
C ILE A 172 7.39 12.31 8.43
N THR A 173 8.14 12.32 7.33
CA THR A 173 7.63 12.45 5.97
C THR A 173 8.56 11.76 4.98
N GLY A 174 8.04 11.24 3.88
CA GLY A 174 8.81 10.52 2.86
C GLY A 174 9.37 9.17 3.31
N THR A 175 8.95 8.64 4.46
CA THR A 175 9.49 7.41 5.04
C THR A 175 8.59 6.19 4.83
N THR A 176 9.18 5.00 4.94
CA THR A 176 8.45 3.72 4.94
C THR A 176 8.55 3.09 6.32
N ILE A 177 7.39 2.78 6.89
CA ILE A 177 7.23 2.13 8.19
C ILE A 177 6.92 0.66 7.95
N ASP A 178 7.81 -0.23 8.39
CA ASP A 178 7.65 -1.66 8.25
C ASP A 178 6.79 -2.24 9.37
N VAL A 179 5.76 -3.01 8.98
CA VAL A 179 4.92 -3.79 9.87
C VAL A 179 4.92 -5.23 9.35
N ASP A 180 6.05 -5.91 9.46
CA ASP A 180 6.36 -7.10 8.66
C ASP A 180 6.83 -8.32 9.48
N GLY A 181 6.90 -8.22 10.80
CA GLY A 181 7.40 -9.29 11.65
C GLY A 181 8.88 -9.62 11.44
N GLY A 182 9.67 -8.65 10.95
CA GLY A 182 11.08 -8.82 10.64
C GLY A 182 11.34 -9.58 9.33
N CYS A 183 10.35 -9.62 8.44
CA CYS A 183 10.45 -10.31 7.15
C CYS A 183 11.60 -9.77 6.28
N ILE A 184 11.81 -8.45 6.24
CA ILE A 184 12.83 -7.84 5.37
C ILE A 184 14.25 -8.20 5.79
N ILE A 185 14.48 -8.34 7.09
CA ILE A 185 15.82 -8.56 7.66
C ILE A 185 16.11 -10.00 8.04
N SER A 186 15.17 -10.90 7.78
CA SER A 186 15.32 -12.35 8.07
C SER A 186 16.00 -13.12 6.93
#